data_eae9a649a102cd49d331a7c6effd1b61
#
_entry.id   eae9a649a102cd49d331a7c6effd1b61
#
_cell.length_a   1.000
_cell.length_b   1.000
_cell.length_c   1.000
_cell.angle_alpha   90.00
_cell.angle_beta   90.00
_cell.angle_gamma   90.00
#
_symmetry.space_group_name_H-M   'P 1'
#
loop_
_entity.id
_entity.type
_entity.pdbx_description
1 polymer ?
#
loop_
_entity_poly.entity_id
_entity_poly.type
_entity_poly.pdbx_seq_one_letter_code
_entity_poly.pdbx_strand_id
1 'polypeptide(L)'
;MGASKVFSTPLRYPGGKGKFAHFIKQMFEVNGLHDGHYAEPYAGGAGVALELMFHEYASTIHINDLDPAIHAFWQSVVHHTDEISKVIYDTPVTMDNWHKFKAILANPQDCSVVDLAMATFFLNRTNRSGILKAGVIGGKDQAGKWKLDVRFNKPDLVKRIELIGKYKNRIKIYNEDAISFIKNVIPNLPERSLTYLDPPYYLKGSGLYRNFYVHDDHVEIAKALGKNVKLLILDEP
;
A
#
# COMPACT_ATOMS: atom_id res chain seq x y z
N MET A 1 -3.77 -23.25 -20.00
CA MET A 1 -2.84 -23.02 -18.87
C MET A 1 -3.24 -21.71 -18.24
N GLY A 2 -3.84 -21.73 -17.04
CA GLY A 2 -4.26 -20.51 -16.36
C GLY A 2 -3.05 -19.70 -15.94
N ALA A 3 -2.93 -18.47 -16.41
CA ALA A 3 -1.92 -17.55 -15.96
C ALA A 3 -2.04 -17.40 -14.44
N SER A 4 -1.02 -17.75 -13.70
CA SER A 4 -0.92 -17.53 -12.27
C SER A 4 -1.17 -16.04 -12.05
N LYS A 5 -2.18 -15.68 -11.26
CA LYS A 5 -2.43 -14.30 -10.84
C LYS A 5 -1.21 -13.83 -10.03
N VAL A 6 -0.24 -13.22 -10.70
CA VAL A 6 0.87 -12.56 -10.04
C VAL A 6 0.31 -11.30 -9.41
N PHE A 7 0.17 -11.28 -8.10
CA PHE A 7 -0.16 -10.04 -7.39
C PHE A 7 1.00 -9.07 -7.54
N SER A 8 0.75 -7.90 -8.10
CA SER A 8 1.79 -6.88 -8.32
C SER A 8 2.35 -6.36 -6.99
N THR A 9 1.51 -6.20 -5.97
CA THR A 9 1.95 -5.68 -4.66
C THR A 9 2.65 -6.74 -3.80
N PRO A 10 3.76 -6.40 -3.12
CA PRO A 10 4.41 -7.25 -2.14
C PRO A 10 3.70 -7.25 -0.78
N LEU A 11 2.83 -6.27 -0.48
CA LEU A 11 2.03 -6.22 0.74
C LEU A 11 0.74 -7.04 0.63
N ARG A 12 0.31 -7.58 1.76
CA ARG A 12 -1.03 -8.14 1.95
C ARG A 12 -1.88 -7.06 2.61
N TYR A 13 -2.86 -6.55 1.90
CA TYR A 13 -3.72 -5.51 2.44
C TYR A 13 -5.17 -6.00 2.49
N PRO A 14 -5.89 -5.83 3.62
CA PRO A 14 -7.31 -6.16 3.71
C PRO A 14 -8.10 -5.40 2.65
N GLY A 15 -9.02 -6.08 1.97
CA GLY A 15 -9.77 -5.45 0.87
C GLY A 15 -9.00 -5.30 -0.44
N GLY A 16 -7.84 -5.96 -0.60
CA GLY A 16 -6.99 -5.88 -1.81
C GLY A 16 -7.79 -5.94 -3.12
N LYS A 17 -7.83 -4.81 -3.83
CA LYS A 17 -8.73 -4.51 -4.95
C LYS A 17 -8.20 -5.00 -6.31
N GLY A 18 -7.44 -6.10 -6.36
CA GLY A 18 -6.89 -6.61 -7.63
C GLY A 18 -7.95 -6.89 -8.70
N LYS A 19 -9.20 -7.20 -8.30
CA LYS A 19 -10.32 -7.30 -9.25
C LYS A 19 -10.82 -5.93 -9.70
N PHE A 20 -10.68 -4.93 -8.86
CA PHE A 20 -11.10 -3.55 -9.13
C PHE A 20 -10.18 -2.85 -10.13
N ALA A 21 -8.92 -3.28 -10.25
CA ALA A 21 -8.01 -2.76 -11.25
C ALA A 21 -8.56 -2.88 -12.69
N HIS A 22 -9.32 -3.94 -12.99
CA HIS A 22 -9.97 -4.08 -14.30
C HIS A 22 -10.99 -2.96 -14.56
N PHE A 23 -11.80 -2.63 -13.55
CA PHE A 23 -12.75 -1.50 -13.66
C PHE A 23 -12.03 -0.17 -13.86
N ILE A 24 -10.95 0.09 -13.10
CA ILE A 24 -10.16 1.32 -13.26
C ILE A 24 -9.51 1.40 -14.65
N LYS A 25 -9.01 0.27 -15.20
CA LYS A 25 -8.52 0.21 -16.59
C LYS A 25 -9.58 0.64 -17.59
N GLN A 26 -10.81 0.15 -17.44
CA GLN A 26 -11.93 0.59 -18.28
C GLN A 26 -12.22 2.09 -18.13
N MET A 27 -12.08 2.65 -16.90
CA MET A 27 -12.25 4.09 -16.69
C MET A 27 -11.15 4.90 -17.42
N PHE A 28 -9.92 4.39 -17.46
CA PHE A 28 -8.85 4.99 -18.25
C PHE A 28 -9.19 5.00 -19.75
N GLU A 29 -9.72 3.87 -20.28
CA GLU A 29 -10.07 3.74 -21.69
C GLU A 29 -11.22 4.67 -22.10
N VAL A 30 -12.35 4.60 -21.39
CA VAL A 30 -13.56 5.37 -21.77
C VAL A 30 -13.40 6.89 -21.59
N ASN A 31 -12.47 7.32 -20.76
CA ASN A 31 -12.20 8.74 -20.52
C ASN A 31 -10.92 9.24 -21.24
N GLY A 32 -10.28 8.43 -22.07
CA GLY A 32 -9.10 8.82 -22.83
C GLY A 32 -7.89 9.19 -21.95
N LEU A 33 -7.72 8.51 -20.81
CA LEU A 33 -6.69 8.84 -19.80
C LEU A 33 -5.38 8.07 -19.99
N HIS A 34 -5.20 7.33 -21.07
CA HIS A 34 -3.95 6.59 -21.33
C HIS A 34 -2.72 7.51 -21.19
N ASP A 35 -1.63 6.97 -20.62
CA ASP A 35 -0.41 7.70 -20.28
C ASP A 35 -0.62 8.86 -19.29
N GLY A 36 -1.78 8.91 -18.64
CA GLY A 36 -2.09 9.91 -17.63
C GLY A 36 -1.52 9.54 -16.25
N HIS A 37 -1.90 10.32 -15.24
CA HIS A 37 -1.53 10.07 -13.85
C HIS A 37 -2.66 9.37 -13.10
N TYR A 38 -2.27 8.57 -12.11
CA TYR A 38 -3.19 7.91 -11.20
C TYR A 38 -2.83 8.21 -9.75
N ALA A 39 -3.81 8.54 -8.91
CA ALA A 39 -3.58 8.92 -7.53
C ALA A 39 -4.44 8.11 -6.55
N GLU A 40 -3.82 7.62 -5.47
CA GLU A 40 -4.46 6.94 -4.33
C GLU A 40 -4.14 7.68 -3.03
N PRO A 41 -5.06 8.52 -2.49
CA PRO A 41 -4.89 9.17 -1.18
C PRO A 41 -4.82 8.18 0.01
N TYR A 42 -5.30 6.94 -0.17
CA TYR A 42 -5.30 5.85 0.79
C TYR A 42 -4.70 4.60 0.14
N ALA A 43 -3.41 4.66 -0.17
CA ALA A 43 -2.79 3.66 -1.04
C ALA A 43 -2.62 2.28 -0.39
N GLY A 44 -2.34 2.21 0.92
CA GLY A 44 -2.11 0.96 1.61
C GLY A 44 -1.15 0.05 0.86
N GLY A 45 -1.69 -1.03 0.29
CA GLY A 45 -0.93 -1.98 -0.54
C GLY A 45 -0.69 -1.53 -1.99
N ALA A 46 -1.21 -0.40 -2.44
CA ALA A 46 -1.06 0.19 -3.78
C ALA A 46 -1.29 -0.80 -4.95
N GLY A 47 -2.19 -1.76 -4.75
CA GLY A 47 -2.36 -2.88 -5.70
C GLY A 47 -2.91 -2.43 -7.04
N VAL A 48 -3.84 -1.47 -7.07
CA VAL A 48 -4.41 -0.90 -8.29
C VAL A 48 -3.40 -0.01 -8.99
N ALA A 49 -2.74 0.88 -8.24
CA ALA A 49 -1.71 1.78 -8.77
C ALA A 49 -0.60 1.01 -9.51
N LEU A 50 -0.04 -0.03 -8.88
CA LEU A 50 0.99 -0.87 -9.49
C LEU A 50 0.47 -1.61 -10.73
N GLU A 51 -0.75 -2.14 -10.68
CA GLU A 51 -1.36 -2.84 -11.81
C GLU A 51 -1.54 -1.91 -13.02
N LEU A 52 -1.97 -0.66 -12.80
CA LEU A 52 -2.11 0.34 -13.87
C LEU A 52 -0.77 0.72 -14.47
N MET A 53 0.25 0.93 -13.63
CA MET A 53 1.59 1.29 -14.07
C MET A 53 2.25 0.15 -14.86
N PHE A 54 2.20 -1.09 -14.38
CA PHE A 54 2.83 -2.23 -15.05
C PHE A 54 2.15 -2.63 -16.37
N HIS A 55 0.91 -2.25 -16.55
CA HIS A 55 0.17 -2.49 -17.80
C HIS A 55 0.04 -1.23 -18.68
N GLU A 56 0.86 -0.21 -18.40
CA GLU A 56 0.99 1.00 -19.21
C GLU A 56 -0.32 1.82 -19.35
N TYR A 57 -1.23 1.72 -18.39
CA TYR A 57 -2.40 2.60 -18.31
C TYR A 57 -2.03 3.96 -17.73
N ALA A 58 -1.25 3.97 -16.64
CA ALA A 58 -0.78 5.20 -16.01
C ALA A 58 0.73 5.37 -16.21
N SER A 59 1.16 6.52 -16.70
CA SER A 59 2.58 6.88 -16.83
C SER A 59 3.23 7.17 -15.48
N THR A 60 2.46 7.71 -14.55
CA THR A 60 2.91 8.04 -13.19
C THR A 60 1.83 7.71 -12.17
N ILE A 61 2.23 7.11 -11.06
CA ILE A 61 1.35 6.85 -9.93
C ILE A 61 1.74 7.71 -8.72
N HIS A 62 0.73 8.22 -8.02
CA HIS A 62 0.85 9.01 -6.81
C HIS A 62 0.21 8.22 -5.66
N ILE A 63 1.02 7.70 -4.75
CA ILE A 63 0.57 6.89 -3.63
C ILE A 63 0.80 7.64 -2.32
N ASN A 64 -0.26 7.82 -1.56
CA ASN A 64 -0.24 8.46 -0.25
C ASN A 64 -0.75 7.52 0.82
N ASP A 65 -0.10 7.50 1.96
CA ASP A 65 -0.63 6.83 3.15
C ASP A 65 -0.20 7.59 4.40
N LEU A 66 -1.16 7.83 5.30
CA LEU A 66 -0.91 8.54 6.55
C LEU A 66 -0.11 7.67 7.54
N ASP A 67 -0.19 6.32 7.45
CA ASP A 67 0.57 5.43 8.34
C ASP A 67 2.07 5.51 8.02
N PRO A 68 2.91 6.03 8.93
CA PRO A 68 4.35 6.15 8.70
C PRO A 68 5.02 4.81 8.43
N ALA A 69 4.45 3.70 8.92
CA ALA A 69 4.98 2.37 8.65
C ALA A 69 4.77 1.96 7.18
N ILE A 70 3.59 2.21 6.64
CA ILE A 70 3.28 1.97 5.21
C ILE A 70 4.10 2.90 4.32
N HIS A 71 4.17 4.19 4.69
CA HIS A 71 5.02 5.15 3.98
C HIS A 71 6.50 4.71 3.96
N ALA A 72 7.07 4.33 5.11
CA ALA A 72 8.46 3.86 5.20
C ALA A 72 8.71 2.63 4.32
N PHE A 73 7.73 1.71 4.24
CA PHE A 73 7.82 0.56 3.33
C PHE A 73 7.92 1.01 1.88
N TRP A 74 7.02 1.86 1.38
CA TRP A 74 7.05 2.35 0.01
C TRP A 74 8.28 3.19 -0.29
N GLN A 75 8.69 4.04 0.65
CA GLN A 75 9.93 4.83 0.57
C GLN A 75 11.13 3.92 0.36
N SER A 76 11.23 2.83 1.14
CA SER A 76 12.34 1.89 1.02
C SER A 76 12.28 1.08 -0.27
N VAL A 77 11.11 0.64 -0.71
CA VAL A 77 10.95 -0.10 -1.97
C VAL A 77 11.39 0.74 -3.17
N VAL A 78 11.10 2.04 -3.18
CA VAL A 78 11.38 2.93 -4.32
C VAL A 78 12.78 3.52 -4.27
N HIS A 79 13.26 3.94 -3.10
CA HIS A 79 14.52 4.67 -2.99
C HIS A 79 15.68 3.86 -2.39
N HIS A 80 15.40 2.74 -1.71
CA HIS A 80 16.39 1.86 -1.08
C HIS A 80 16.17 0.40 -1.53
N THR A 81 15.82 0.17 -2.80
CA THR A 81 15.39 -1.13 -3.34
C THR A 81 16.37 -2.26 -3.04
N ASP A 82 17.66 -2.04 -3.29
CA ASP A 82 18.69 -3.08 -3.11
C ASP A 82 18.89 -3.39 -1.62
N GLU A 83 18.89 -2.38 -0.79
CA GLU A 83 19.06 -2.51 0.66
C GLU A 83 17.89 -3.28 1.28
N ILE A 84 16.64 -2.88 1.02
CA ILE A 84 15.47 -3.57 1.58
C ILE A 84 15.34 -5.00 1.03
N SER A 85 15.67 -5.23 -0.24
CA SER A 85 15.69 -6.56 -0.86
C SER A 85 16.68 -7.48 -0.15
N LYS A 86 17.90 -7.00 0.11
CA LYS A 86 18.92 -7.73 0.84
C LYS A 86 18.48 -8.04 2.27
N VAL A 87 17.97 -7.06 3.00
CA VAL A 87 17.50 -7.24 4.39
C VAL A 87 16.36 -8.28 4.45
N ILE A 88 15.41 -8.24 3.53
CA ILE A 88 14.33 -9.24 3.45
C ILE A 88 14.90 -10.65 3.17
N TYR A 89 15.83 -10.77 2.25
CA TYR A 89 16.42 -12.05 1.89
C TYR A 89 17.21 -12.68 3.05
N ASP A 90 18.02 -11.89 3.72
CA ASP A 90 18.92 -12.32 4.80
C ASP A 90 18.20 -12.59 6.12
N THR A 91 17.05 -11.92 6.37
CA THR A 91 16.36 -12.02 7.67
C THR A 91 15.63 -13.37 7.82
N PRO A 92 15.94 -14.20 8.84
CA PRO A 92 15.21 -15.42 9.12
C PRO A 92 13.75 -15.15 9.54
N VAL A 93 12.82 -15.99 9.07
CA VAL A 93 11.40 -15.87 9.44
C VAL A 93 11.15 -16.67 10.71
N THR A 94 11.37 -16.06 11.87
CA THR A 94 11.30 -16.67 13.21
C THR A 94 10.41 -15.87 14.14
N MET A 95 10.01 -16.48 15.25
CA MET A 95 9.26 -15.78 16.32
C MET A 95 10.11 -14.70 17.01
N ASP A 96 11.42 -14.91 17.16
CA ASP A 96 12.31 -13.90 17.74
C ASP A 96 12.32 -12.63 16.87
N ASN A 97 12.44 -12.77 15.56
CA ASN A 97 12.33 -11.65 14.63
C ASN A 97 10.92 -11.05 14.63
N TRP A 98 9.87 -11.85 14.79
CA TRP A 98 8.52 -11.31 14.93
C TRP A 98 8.40 -10.41 16.17
N HIS A 99 8.93 -10.81 17.33
CA HIS A 99 8.97 -9.98 18.53
C HIS A 99 9.82 -8.72 18.35
N LYS A 100 11.01 -8.86 17.75
CA LYS A 100 11.89 -7.74 17.41
C LYS A 100 11.16 -6.69 16.56
N PHE A 101 10.54 -7.10 15.46
CA PHE A 101 9.85 -6.19 14.56
C PHE A 101 8.57 -5.59 15.15
N LYS A 102 7.91 -6.31 16.04
CA LYS A 102 6.82 -5.71 16.83
C LYS A 102 7.28 -4.58 17.73
N ALA A 103 8.44 -4.71 18.35
CA ALA A 103 9.02 -3.65 19.18
C ALA A 103 9.40 -2.42 18.34
N ILE A 104 10.02 -2.63 17.17
CA ILE A 104 10.32 -1.53 16.22
C ILE A 104 9.04 -0.80 15.81
N LEU A 105 7.99 -1.53 15.41
CA LEU A 105 6.73 -0.92 15.00
C LEU A 105 6.01 -0.15 16.14
N ALA A 106 6.28 -0.51 17.40
CA ALA A 106 5.75 0.21 18.55
C ALA A 106 6.42 1.58 18.77
N ASN A 107 7.70 1.73 18.35
CA ASN A 107 8.51 2.94 18.51
C ASN A 107 9.12 3.35 17.16
N PRO A 108 8.30 3.77 16.18
CA PRO A 108 8.75 4.00 14.81
C PRO A 108 9.71 5.17 14.64
N GLN A 109 9.78 6.09 15.61
CA GLN A 109 10.69 7.24 15.59
C GLN A 109 12.15 6.88 15.93
N ASP A 110 12.39 5.69 16.52
CA ASP A 110 13.69 5.31 17.05
C ASP A 110 14.50 4.44 16.08
N CYS A 111 14.08 4.34 14.81
CA CYS A 111 14.73 3.47 13.85
C CYS A 111 14.89 4.12 12.46
N SER A 112 15.74 3.52 11.62
CA SER A 112 15.90 3.96 10.24
C SER A 112 14.64 3.68 9.40
N VAL A 113 14.50 4.37 8.27
CA VAL A 113 13.39 4.12 7.34
C VAL A 113 13.37 2.67 6.84
N VAL A 114 14.54 2.08 6.61
CA VAL A 114 14.67 0.68 6.15
C VAL A 114 14.31 -0.31 7.26
N ASP A 115 14.69 -0.03 8.52
CA ASP A 115 14.30 -0.87 9.65
C ASP A 115 12.78 -0.86 9.87
N LEU A 116 12.17 0.33 9.80
CA LEU A 116 10.72 0.46 9.89
C LEU A 116 10.00 -0.22 8.72
N ALA A 117 10.54 -0.09 7.51
CA ALA A 117 10.04 -0.76 6.32
C ALA A 117 10.11 -2.29 6.46
N MET A 118 11.25 -2.80 6.95
CA MET A 118 11.42 -4.23 7.19
C MET A 118 10.47 -4.74 8.27
N ALA A 119 10.30 -4.02 9.37
CA ALA A 119 9.36 -4.36 10.44
C ALA A 119 7.92 -4.41 9.90
N THR A 120 7.54 -3.41 9.13
CA THR A 120 6.22 -3.32 8.47
C THR A 120 5.99 -4.49 7.54
N PHE A 121 6.92 -4.75 6.64
CA PHE A 121 6.84 -5.84 5.68
C PHE A 121 6.79 -7.20 6.37
N PHE A 122 7.67 -7.45 7.33
CA PHE A 122 7.73 -8.71 8.06
C PHE A 122 6.41 -9.00 8.77
N LEU A 123 5.89 -8.04 9.54
CA LEU A 123 4.62 -8.20 10.25
C LEU A 123 3.44 -8.33 9.29
N ASN A 124 3.43 -7.57 8.20
CA ASN A 124 2.41 -7.72 7.16
C ASN A 124 2.37 -9.13 6.56
N ARG A 125 3.52 -9.76 6.38
CA ARG A 125 3.61 -11.11 5.81
C ARG A 125 3.36 -12.23 6.82
N THR A 126 3.64 -12.01 8.11
CA THR A 126 3.56 -13.01 9.16
C THR A 126 2.31 -12.90 10.04
N ASN A 127 1.62 -11.75 10.03
CA ASN A 127 0.39 -11.57 10.80
C ASN A 127 -0.86 -12.04 10.04
N ARG A 128 -1.91 -12.34 10.80
CA ARG A 128 -3.23 -12.70 10.25
C ARG A 128 -3.77 -11.56 9.39
N SER A 129 -4.25 -11.91 8.20
CA SER A 129 -4.80 -10.98 7.20
C SER A 129 -3.86 -9.86 6.73
N GLY A 130 -2.58 -9.86 7.12
CA GLY A 130 -1.64 -8.78 6.82
C GLY A 130 -1.80 -7.54 7.69
N ILE A 131 -2.61 -7.62 8.73
CA ILE A 131 -2.88 -6.50 9.65
C ILE A 131 -1.71 -6.35 10.62
N LEU A 132 -1.06 -5.19 10.64
CA LEU A 132 0.17 -4.95 11.42
C LEU A 132 -0.02 -5.16 12.93
N LYS A 133 -1.19 -4.79 13.46
CA LYS A 133 -1.54 -4.96 14.88
C LYS A 133 -2.07 -6.37 15.22
N ALA A 134 -2.37 -7.21 14.23
CA ALA A 134 -2.92 -8.53 14.46
C ALA A 134 -1.90 -9.49 15.06
N GLY A 135 -2.39 -10.63 15.56
CA GLY A 135 -1.54 -11.71 16.02
C GLY A 135 -0.89 -12.49 14.88
N VAL A 136 0.20 -13.17 15.20
CA VAL A 136 0.96 -14.00 14.26
C VAL A 136 0.12 -15.17 13.70
N ILE A 137 0.38 -15.51 12.45
CA ILE A 137 -0.16 -16.75 11.84
C ILE A 137 0.42 -17.95 12.60
N GLY A 138 -0.41 -18.92 12.92
CA GLY A 138 -0.01 -20.11 13.69
C GLY A 138 -0.09 -19.98 15.22
N GLY A 139 -0.34 -18.75 15.72
CA GLY A 139 -0.34 -18.45 17.15
C GLY A 139 1.07 -18.26 17.72
N LYS A 140 1.18 -17.77 18.94
CA LYS A 140 2.49 -17.50 19.58
C LYS A 140 3.33 -18.77 19.76
N ASP A 141 2.69 -19.89 20.07
CA ASP A 141 3.35 -21.18 20.25
C ASP A 141 3.58 -21.93 18.92
N GLN A 142 3.18 -21.31 17.82
CA GLN A 142 3.25 -21.90 16.48
C GLN A 142 2.63 -23.30 16.40
N ALA A 143 1.57 -23.57 17.17
CA ALA A 143 0.85 -24.84 17.19
C ALA A 143 -0.18 -24.97 16.05
N GLY A 144 -0.58 -23.86 15.43
CA GLY A 144 -1.57 -23.84 14.35
C GLY A 144 -1.11 -24.60 13.10
N LYS A 145 -2.07 -25.01 12.26
CA LYS A 145 -1.85 -25.72 10.99
C LYS A 145 -0.89 -24.94 10.06
N TRP A 146 -1.05 -23.64 9.95
CA TRP A 146 -0.21 -22.75 9.15
C TRP A 146 0.77 -22.03 10.07
N LYS A 147 2.05 -21.98 9.69
CA LYS A 147 3.10 -21.31 10.46
C LYS A 147 3.29 -19.87 9.97
N LEU A 148 4.07 -19.09 10.72
CA LEU A 148 4.28 -17.66 10.42
C LEU A 148 4.88 -17.41 9.04
N ASP A 149 5.64 -18.34 8.47
CA ASP A 149 6.31 -18.23 7.18
C ASP A 149 5.43 -18.55 5.97
N VAL A 150 4.22 -19.11 6.18
CA VAL A 150 3.33 -19.58 5.08
C VAL A 150 3.04 -18.55 4.00
N ARG A 151 3.20 -17.28 4.28
CA ARG A 151 3.00 -16.17 3.34
C ARG A 151 4.30 -15.40 3.03
N PHE A 152 5.45 -15.98 3.35
CA PHE A 152 6.74 -15.31 3.25
C PHE A 152 7.68 -16.00 2.24
N ASN A 153 7.25 -16.10 0.99
CA ASN A 153 8.10 -16.60 -0.10
C ASN A 153 9.11 -15.51 -0.49
N LYS A 154 10.31 -15.52 0.11
CA LYS A 154 11.35 -14.52 -0.08
C LYS A 154 11.72 -14.29 -1.54
N PRO A 155 12.01 -15.31 -2.36
CA PRO A 155 12.40 -15.10 -3.75
C PRO A 155 11.34 -14.37 -4.57
N ASP A 156 10.07 -14.76 -4.41
CA ASP A 156 8.96 -14.10 -5.12
C ASP A 156 8.76 -12.66 -4.63
N LEU A 157 8.83 -12.42 -3.33
CA LEU A 157 8.62 -11.11 -2.72
C LEU A 157 9.74 -10.12 -3.07
N VAL A 158 10.99 -10.55 -3.02
CA VAL A 158 12.15 -9.75 -3.44
C VAL A 158 12.04 -9.40 -4.92
N LYS A 159 11.72 -10.37 -5.78
CA LYS A 159 11.52 -10.12 -7.22
C LYS A 159 10.44 -9.05 -7.50
N ARG A 160 9.36 -9.02 -6.71
CA ARG A 160 8.33 -7.97 -6.84
C ARG A 160 8.87 -6.60 -6.43
N ILE A 161 9.63 -6.53 -5.34
CA ILE A 161 10.24 -5.29 -4.86
C ILE A 161 11.24 -4.75 -5.88
N GLU A 162 12.12 -5.60 -6.40
CA GLU A 162 13.08 -5.24 -7.44
C GLU A 162 12.38 -4.76 -8.73
N LEU A 163 11.27 -5.40 -9.10
CA LEU A 163 10.47 -4.96 -10.23
C LEU A 163 9.91 -3.55 -10.02
N ILE A 164 9.36 -3.26 -8.84
CA ILE A 164 8.85 -1.92 -8.50
C ILE A 164 9.99 -0.89 -8.54
N GLY A 165 11.17 -1.23 -7.99
CA GLY A 165 12.34 -0.36 -8.02
C GLY A 165 12.80 0.07 -9.41
N LYS A 166 12.59 -0.78 -10.45
CA LYS A 166 12.84 -0.41 -11.85
C LYS A 166 11.96 0.73 -12.35
N TYR A 167 10.80 0.91 -11.75
CA TYR A 167 9.83 1.96 -12.11
C TYR A 167 9.88 3.17 -11.17
N LYS A 168 10.90 3.31 -10.33
CA LYS A 168 11.00 4.35 -9.29
C LYS A 168 10.73 5.78 -9.78
N ASN A 169 11.10 6.10 -11.01
CA ASN A 169 10.89 7.44 -11.58
C ASN A 169 9.41 7.76 -11.87
N ARG A 170 8.58 6.72 -11.96
CA ARG A 170 7.13 6.78 -12.23
C ARG A 170 6.29 6.68 -10.94
N ILE A 171 6.93 6.60 -9.77
CA ILE A 171 6.24 6.46 -8.48
C ILE A 171 6.52 7.68 -7.63
N LYS A 172 5.48 8.39 -7.24
CA LYS A 172 5.52 9.52 -6.30
C LYS A 172 4.89 9.07 -4.98
N ILE A 173 5.64 9.24 -3.89
CA ILE A 173 5.25 8.77 -2.56
C ILE A 173 5.02 9.97 -1.65
N TYR A 174 3.94 9.91 -0.88
CA TYR A 174 3.55 10.96 0.06
C TYR A 174 3.19 10.35 1.41
N ASN A 175 3.34 11.15 2.48
CA ASN A 175 2.92 10.80 3.84
C ASN A 175 2.13 11.97 4.43
N GLU A 176 1.01 12.26 3.81
CA GLU A 176 0.15 13.38 4.16
C GLU A 176 -1.20 12.87 4.65
N ASP A 177 -1.89 13.68 5.44
CA ASP A 177 -3.32 13.51 5.63
C ASP A 177 -4.04 13.60 4.27
N ALA A 178 -5.06 12.76 4.07
CA ALA A 178 -5.71 12.66 2.77
C ALA A 178 -6.37 13.98 2.34
N ILE A 179 -6.89 14.78 3.27
CA ILE A 179 -7.47 16.10 2.97
C ILE A 179 -6.37 17.03 2.44
N SER A 180 -5.20 17.03 3.09
CA SER A 180 -4.03 17.80 2.64
C SER A 180 -3.56 17.35 1.27
N PHE A 181 -3.47 16.04 1.04
CA PHE A 181 -3.12 15.48 -0.27
C PHE A 181 -4.12 15.90 -1.36
N ILE A 182 -5.42 15.82 -1.08
CA ILE A 182 -6.49 16.23 -2.00
C ILE A 182 -6.42 17.72 -2.31
N LYS A 183 -6.12 18.56 -1.32
CA LYS A 183 -6.04 20.02 -1.50
C LYS A 183 -4.76 20.48 -2.20
N ASN A 184 -3.64 19.82 -1.97
CA ASN A 184 -2.32 20.31 -2.36
C ASN A 184 -1.70 19.54 -3.53
N VAL A 185 -1.97 18.24 -3.68
CA VAL A 185 -1.35 17.41 -4.72
C VAL A 185 -2.26 17.24 -5.92
N ILE A 186 -3.52 16.86 -5.71
CA ILE A 186 -4.45 16.51 -6.79
C ILE A 186 -4.67 17.70 -7.78
N PRO A 187 -4.84 18.96 -7.36
CA PRO A 187 -5.04 20.07 -8.27
C PRO A 187 -3.87 20.32 -9.24
N ASN A 188 -2.67 19.88 -8.85
CA ASN A 188 -1.45 20.04 -9.63
C ASN A 188 -1.16 18.86 -10.58
N LEU A 189 -2.00 17.83 -10.57
CA LEU A 189 -1.87 16.71 -11.50
C LEU A 189 -2.26 17.15 -12.92
N PRO A 190 -1.71 16.51 -13.97
CA PRO A 190 -2.10 16.76 -15.36
C PRO A 190 -3.61 16.56 -15.58
N GLU A 191 -4.12 17.11 -16.70
CA GLU A 191 -5.55 16.94 -17.05
C GLU A 191 -5.98 15.50 -17.19
N ARG A 192 -5.13 14.65 -17.77
CA ARG A 192 -5.35 13.21 -17.86
C ARG A 192 -4.96 12.53 -16.56
N SER A 193 -5.77 12.72 -15.51
CA SER A 193 -5.54 12.11 -14.21
C SER A 193 -6.82 11.51 -13.65
N LEU A 194 -6.68 10.36 -12.98
CA LEU A 194 -7.74 9.70 -12.23
C LEU A 194 -7.32 9.59 -10.76
N THR A 195 -8.19 9.99 -9.87
CA THR A 195 -8.02 9.80 -8.42
C THR A 195 -9.03 8.76 -7.92
N TYR A 196 -8.53 7.78 -7.18
CA TYR A 196 -9.33 6.76 -6.52
C TYR A 196 -9.25 6.90 -5.01
N LEU A 197 -10.39 7.03 -4.36
CA LEU A 197 -10.52 7.12 -2.91
C LEU A 197 -11.14 5.84 -2.36
N ASP A 198 -10.41 5.20 -1.46
CA ASP A 198 -10.84 4.03 -0.67
C ASP A 198 -10.63 4.35 0.81
N PRO A 199 -11.43 5.28 1.39
CA PRO A 199 -11.23 5.70 2.77
C PRO A 199 -11.45 4.53 3.73
N PRO A 200 -10.80 4.53 4.91
CA PRO A 200 -11.03 3.54 5.95
C PRO A 200 -12.51 3.48 6.34
N TYR A 201 -13.07 2.29 6.45
CA TYR A 201 -14.49 2.08 6.77
C TYR A 201 -14.89 2.75 8.09
N TYR A 202 -15.92 3.57 8.05
CA TYR A 202 -16.44 4.30 9.20
C TYR A 202 -16.74 3.39 10.40
N LEU A 203 -17.42 2.25 10.20
CA LEU A 203 -17.82 1.34 11.27
C LEU A 203 -16.76 0.28 11.64
N LYS A 204 -15.81 -0.04 10.76
CA LYS A 204 -14.83 -1.12 10.94
C LYS A 204 -13.38 -0.63 10.99
N GLY A 205 -13.15 0.67 10.79
CA GLY A 205 -11.83 1.26 10.62
C GLY A 205 -10.93 1.13 11.85
N SER A 206 -11.46 1.28 13.06
CA SER A 206 -10.71 1.25 14.32
C SER A 206 -10.00 -0.10 14.59
N GLY A 207 -10.52 -1.20 14.04
CA GLY A 207 -9.92 -2.53 14.18
C GLY A 207 -8.95 -2.94 13.07
N LEU A 208 -9.05 -2.33 11.90
CA LEU A 208 -8.31 -2.71 10.69
C LEU A 208 -7.15 -1.78 10.38
N TYR A 209 -7.32 -0.48 10.62
CA TYR A 209 -6.38 0.56 10.26
C TYR A 209 -5.76 1.23 11.49
N ARG A 210 -4.59 1.78 11.35
CA ARG A 210 -3.91 2.53 12.41
C ARG A 210 -4.55 3.90 12.61
N ASN A 211 -5.01 4.49 11.53
CA ASN A 211 -5.76 5.74 11.47
C ASN A 211 -7.17 5.45 10.96
N PHE A 212 -8.18 6.08 11.52
CA PHE A 212 -9.57 5.98 11.09
C PHE A 212 -10.18 7.38 11.07
N TYR A 213 -11.10 7.59 10.15
CA TYR A 213 -11.80 8.87 9.98
C TYR A 213 -13.11 8.87 10.74
N VAL A 214 -13.45 10.03 11.33
CA VAL A 214 -14.77 10.29 11.91
C VAL A 214 -15.68 10.94 10.87
N HIS A 215 -16.98 11.08 11.20
CA HIS A 215 -17.99 11.62 10.27
C HIS A 215 -17.59 12.96 9.65
N ASP A 216 -17.06 13.88 10.46
CA ASP A 216 -16.66 15.22 10.01
C ASP A 216 -15.51 15.17 8.99
N ASP A 217 -14.60 14.22 9.11
CA ASP A 217 -13.52 14.01 8.15
C ASP A 217 -14.08 13.61 6.77
N HIS A 218 -15.05 12.71 6.71
CA HIS A 218 -15.72 12.32 5.45
C HIS A 218 -16.45 13.50 4.80
N VAL A 219 -17.11 14.35 5.60
CA VAL A 219 -17.74 15.57 5.10
C VAL A 219 -16.72 16.56 4.55
N GLU A 220 -15.57 16.71 5.21
CA GLU A 220 -14.49 17.60 4.75
C GLU A 220 -13.85 17.09 3.46
N ILE A 221 -13.63 15.79 3.34
CA ILE A 221 -13.17 15.13 2.09
C ILE A 221 -14.16 15.45 0.96
N ALA A 222 -15.46 15.22 1.17
CA ALA A 222 -16.48 15.49 0.15
C ALA A 222 -16.49 16.96 -0.29
N LYS A 223 -16.31 17.91 0.63
CA LYS A 223 -16.21 19.34 0.34
C LYS A 223 -14.94 19.70 -0.43
N ALA A 224 -13.82 19.06 -0.12
CA ALA A 224 -12.54 19.27 -0.80
C ALA A 224 -12.58 18.76 -2.25
N LEU A 225 -13.27 17.65 -2.47
CA LEU A 225 -13.41 17.01 -3.80
C LEU A 225 -14.19 17.86 -4.79
N GLY A 226 -15.23 18.56 -4.35
CA GLY A 226 -16.13 19.33 -5.23
C GLY A 226 -15.47 20.46 -6.04
N LYS A 227 -14.20 20.81 -5.75
CA LYS A 227 -13.51 21.95 -6.37
C LYS A 227 -12.26 21.61 -7.20
N ASN A 228 -11.67 20.41 -7.02
CA ASN A 228 -10.27 20.20 -7.41
C ASN A 228 -9.97 18.86 -8.12
N VAL A 229 -10.95 18.01 -8.41
CA VAL A 229 -10.70 16.67 -8.95
C VAL A 229 -11.23 16.51 -10.36
N LYS A 230 -10.40 16.04 -11.30
CA LYS A 230 -10.74 15.93 -12.73
C LYS A 230 -11.56 14.69 -13.05
N LEU A 231 -11.18 13.53 -12.53
CA LEU A 231 -12.02 12.31 -12.48
C LEU A 231 -11.82 11.63 -11.14
N LEU A 232 -12.92 11.39 -10.45
CA LEU A 232 -12.95 10.79 -9.11
C LEU A 232 -13.72 9.49 -9.11
N ILE A 233 -13.17 8.50 -8.44
CA ILE A 233 -13.88 7.28 -8.07
C ILE A 233 -13.82 7.16 -6.55
N LEU A 234 -14.99 7.14 -5.92
CA LEU A 234 -15.15 6.92 -4.49
C LEU A 234 -15.69 5.51 -4.29
N ASP A 235 -15.01 4.73 -3.45
CA ASP A 235 -15.49 3.42 -3.00
C ASP A 235 -16.09 3.61 -1.60
N GLU A 236 -17.40 3.50 -1.53
CA GLU A 236 -18.11 3.49 -0.26
C GLU A 236 -18.51 2.04 0.08
N PRO A 237 -18.42 1.63 1.35
CA PRO A 237 -18.76 0.30 1.82
C PRO A 237 -20.26 0.02 1.83
#